data_809a9a9fbfd9dbeb6e94d7386a908ba7
#
_entry.id   809a9a9fbfd9dbeb6e94d7386a908ba7
#
_cell.length_a   1.000
_cell.length_b   1.000
_cell.length_c   1.000
_cell.angle_alpha   90.00
_cell.angle_beta   90.00
_cell.angle_gamma   90.00
#
_symmetry.space_group_name_H-M   'P 1'
#
loop_
_entity.id
_entity.type
_entity.pdbx_description
1 polymer ?
#
loop_
_entity_poly.entity_id
_entity_poly.type
_entity_poly.pdbx_seq_one_letter_code
_entity_poly.pdbx_strand_id
1 'polypeptide(L)'
;EKPLDSKIKFSDYLSQWMEIIKPTLALTTYASYSNMVRRAIIPYFKARSIALVDLKATDIQFFYLDQLKRVSGSTVIHYHAVIHKALKYAVKIDLISTNPADKVERPKKDPFIGSFYDSHEMERLFAAAKGTHLEIPIFLGAFYGLRRSEAVGLRWSAIDFENNTLTIR
;
A
#
# COMPACT_ATOMS: atom_id res chain seq x y z
N GLU A 1 17.59 -22.75 6.15
CA GLU A 1 16.20 -22.25 6.33
C GLU A 1 15.32 -23.38 6.82
N LYS A 2 14.58 -23.15 7.92
CA LYS A 2 13.60 -24.14 8.37
C LYS A 2 12.44 -24.17 7.37
N PRO A 3 11.96 -25.36 6.98
CA PRO A 3 10.79 -25.47 6.13
C PRO A 3 9.58 -24.81 6.81
N LEU A 4 8.73 -24.18 6.00
CA LEU A 4 7.46 -23.61 6.47
C LEU A 4 6.59 -24.74 7.03
N ASP A 5 6.25 -24.67 8.32
CA ASP A 5 5.36 -25.62 9.00
C ASP A 5 3.99 -24.97 9.20
N SER A 6 2.92 -25.75 8.99
CA SER A 6 1.53 -25.30 9.21
C SER A 6 1.25 -24.87 10.66
N LYS A 7 2.02 -25.35 11.63
CA LYS A 7 1.96 -24.95 13.05
C LYS A 7 2.64 -23.62 13.35
N ILE A 8 3.27 -22.99 12.34
CA ILE A 8 3.86 -21.66 12.49
C ILE A 8 2.79 -20.64 12.92
N LYS A 9 3.14 -19.68 13.76
CA LYS A 9 2.24 -18.56 14.08
C LYS A 9 2.01 -17.70 12.84
N PHE A 10 0.79 -17.21 12.66
CA PHE A 10 0.45 -16.39 11.51
C PHE A 10 1.34 -15.13 11.38
N SER A 11 1.71 -14.51 12.51
CA SER A 11 2.66 -13.38 12.55
C SER A 11 4.03 -13.73 11.97
N ASP A 12 4.55 -14.91 12.29
CA ASP A 12 5.88 -15.37 11.87
C ASP A 12 5.84 -15.82 10.41
N TYR A 13 4.74 -16.48 10.01
CA TYR A 13 4.45 -16.77 8.60
C TYR A 13 4.48 -15.51 7.74
N LEU A 14 3.79 -14.44 8.17
CA LEU A 14 3.79 -13.17 7.43
C LEU A 14 5.19 -12.60 7.25
N SER A 15 6.04 -12.71 8.25
CA SER A 15 7.44 -12.26 8.17
C SER A 15 8.22 -13.06 7.13
N GLN A 16 8.07 -14.39 7.12
CA GLN A 16 8.73 -15.26 6.14
C GLN A 16 8.16 -15.05 4.73
N TRP A 17 6.84 -14.95 4.60
CA TRP A 17 6.18 -14.67 3.33
C TRP A 17 6.67 -13.37 2.71
N MET A 18 6.86 -12.31 3.48
CA MET A 18 7.39 -11.04 3.01
C MET A 18 8.79 -11.19 2.37
N GLU A 19 9.67 -12.00 2.95
CA GLU A 19 11.00 -12.26 2.35
C GLU A 19 10.88 -13.09 1.05
N ILE A 20 9.95 -14.04 1.01
CA ILE A 20 9.72 -14.87 -0.19
C ILE A 20 9.23 -14.01 -1.38
N ILE A 21 8.31 -13.06 -1.14
CA ILE A 21 7.76 -12.25 -2.23
C ILE A 21 8.62 -11.04 -2.60
N LYS A 22 9.59 -10.67 -1.78
CA LYS A 22 10.45 -9.50 -1.97
C LYS A 22 11.05 -9.40 -3.38
N PRO A 23 11.67 -10.47 -3.95
CA PRO A 23 12.25 -10.40 -5.29
C PRO A 23 11.23 -10.29 -6.41
N THR A 24 9.93 -10.54 -6.14
CA THR A 24 8.87 -10.51 -7.15
C THR A 24 8.10 -9.18 -7.20
N LEU A 25 8.43 -8.25 -6.30
CA LEU A 25 7.73 -6.97 -6.17
C LEU A 25 8.62 -5.79 -6.54
N ALA A 26 8.00 -4.75 -7.12
CA ALA A 26 8.64 -3.45 -7.22
C ALA A 26 8.96 -2.90 -5.82
N LEU A 27 10.07 -2.17 -5.68
CA LEU A 27 10.55 -1.62 -4.40
C LEU A 27 9.46 -0.83 -3.63
N THR A 28 8.71 0.00 -4.35
CA THR A 28 7.61 0.81 -3.78
C THR A 28 6.48 -0.05 -3.25
N THR A 29 6.11 -1.11 -3.96
CA THR A 29 5.08 -2.08 -3.54
C THR A 29 5.53 -2.85 -2.31
N TYR A 30 6.79 -3.34 -2.31
CA TYR A 30 7.36 -4.02 -1.15
C TYR A 30 7.40 -3.12 0.08
N ALA A 31 7.83 -1.86 -0.07
CA ALA A 31 7.86 -0.88 1.01
C ALA A 31 6.45 -0.64 1.59
N SER A 32 5.44 -0.51 0.73
CA SER A 32 4.04 -0.36 1.14
C SER A 32 3.54 -1.59 1.92
N TYR A 33 3.76 -2.80 1.40
CA TYR A 33 3.37 -4.04 2.07
C TYR A 33 4.11 -4.20 3.40
N SER A 34 5.43 -3.98 3.42
CA SER A 34 6.25 -4.07 4.62
C SER A 34 5.76 -3.12 5.73
N ASN A 35 5.38 -1.90 5.36
CA ASN A 35 4.82 -0.94 6.30
C ASN A 35 3.50 -1.44 6.92
N MET A 36 2.56 -1.92 6.10
CA MET A 36 1.28 -2.46 6.56
C MET A 36 1.48 -3.71 7.44
N VAL A 37 2.31 -4.65 6.99
CA VAL A 37 2.55 -5.91 7.69
C VAL A 37 3.23 -5.66 9.04
N ARG A 38 4.31 -4.88 9.07
CA ARG A 38 5.11 -4.66 10.27
C ARG A 38 4.46 -3.74 11.29
N ARG A 39 3.69 -2.72 10.85
CA ARG A 39 3.13 -1.72 11.77
C ARG A 39 1.72 -2.03 12.25
N ALA A 40 0.94 -2.78 11.48
CA ALA A 40 -0.45 -3.05 11.82
C ALA A 40 -0.74 -4.54 11.99
N ILE A 41 -0.42 -5.37 10.99
CA ILE A 41 -0.90 -6.75 10.94
C ILE A 41 -0.14 -7.63 11.94
N ILE A 42 1.19 -7.67 11.85
CA ILE A 42 2.02 -8.50 12.75
C ILE A 42 1.79 -8.17 14.23
N PRO A 43 1.82 -6.91 14.69
CA PRO A 43 1.63 -6.61 16.10
C PRO A 43 0.29 -7.12 16.65
N TYR A 44 -0.78 -6.99 15.86
CA TYR A 44 -2.10 -7.46 16.25
C TYR A 44 -2.16 -8.98 16.41
N PHE A 45 -1.67 -9.73 15.42
CA PHE A 45 -1.72 -11.19 15.44
C PHE A 45 -0.65 -11.82 16.34
N LYS A 46 0.49 -11.17 16.54
CA LYS A 46 1.53 -11.60 17.47
C LYS A 46 1.02 -11.63 18.92
N ALA A 47 0.28 -10.60 19.33
CA ALA A 47 -0.34 -10.54 20.66
C ALA A 47 -1.34 -11.69 20.92
N ARG A 48 -1.93 -12.25 19.87
CA ARG A 48 -2.92 -13.33 19.95
C ARG A 48 -2.32 -14.73 19.77
N SER A 49 -1.09 -14.82 19.28
CA SER A 49 -0.34 -16.08 19.09
C SER A 49 -1.09 -17.16 18.31
N ILE A 50 -1.92 -16.79 17.33
CA ILE A 50 -2.73 -17.72 16.54
C ILE A 50 -1.83 -18.49 15.56
N ALA A 51 -1.94 -19.82 15.52
CA ALA A 51 -1.28 -20.63 14.51
C ALA A 51 -1.94 -20.43 13.14
N LEU A 52 -1.14 -20.54 12.06
CA LEU A 52 -1.64 -20.33 10.68
C LEU A 52 -2.83 -21.25 10.34
N VAL A 53 -2.78 -22.51 10.77
CA VAL A 53 -3.84 -23.50 10.54
C VAL A 53 -5.12 -23.23 11.33
N ASP A 54 -5.00 -22.53 12.46
CA ASP A 54 -6.13 -22.20 13.35
C ASP A 54 -6.75 -20.83 13.04
N LEU A 55 -6.18 -20.09 12.10
CA LEU A 55 -6.65 -18.75 11.74
C LEU A 55 -8.03 -18.82 11.09
N LYS A 56 -9.01 -18.17 11.71
CA LYS A 56 -10.39 -18.13 11.24
C LYS A 56 -10.74 -16.78 10.59
N ALA A 57 -11.78 -16.78 9.77
CA ALA A 57 -12.33 -15.55 9.20
C ALA A 57 -12.73 -14.52 10.29
N THR A 58 -13.25 -15.02 11.43
CA THR A 58 -13.60 -14.19 12.58
C THR A 58 -12.40 -13.44 13.17
N ASP A 59 -11.20 -14.05 13.23
CA ASP A 59 -10.01 -13.39 13.74
C ASP A 59 -9.58 -12.22 12.85
N ILE A 60 -9.69 -12.42 11.54
CA ILE A 60 -9.43 -11.38 10.54
C ILE A 60 -10.49 -10.28 10.62
N GLN A 61 -11.77 -10.64 10.80
CA GLN A 61 -12.86 -9.68 10.97
C GLN A 61 -12.66 -8.80 12.21
N PHE A 62 -12.26 -9.40 13.34
CA PHE A 62 -11.94 -8.62 14.55
C PHE A 62 -10.72 -7.71 14.36
N PHE A 63 -9.73 -8.12 13.57
CA PHE A 63 -8.63 -7.24 13.19
C PHE A 63 -9.15 -6.01 12.44
N TYR A 64 -10.07 -6.18 11.47
CA TYR A 64 -10.62 -5.04 10.72
C TYR A 64 -11.42 -4.09 11.64
N LEU A 65 -12.23 -4.63 12.53
CA LEU A 65 -12.98 -3.83 13.50
C LEU A 65 -12.05 -3.03 14.44
N ASP A 66 -10.94 -3.61 14.86
CA ASP A 66 -9.94 -2.91 15.67
C ASP A 66 -9.25 -1.80 14.87
N GLN A 67 -8.87 -2.08 13.62
CA GLN A 67 -8.18 -1.10 12.78
C GLN A 67 -9.09 0.06 12.36
N LEU A 68 -10.38 -0.17 12.12
CA LEU A 68 -11.35 0.89 11.78
C LEU A 68 -11.50 1.96 12.86
N LYS A 69 -11.08 1.69 14.10
CA LYS A 69 -11.01 2.70 15.17
C LYS A 69 -9.91 3.74 14.95
N ARG A 70 -8.95 3.47 14.06
CA ARG A 70 -7.71 4.27 13.89
C ARG A 70 -7.45 4.70 12.45
N VAL A 71 -7.99 3.99 11.48
CA VAL A 71 -7.73 4.22 10.06
C VAL A 71 -9.02 4.12 9.24
N SER A 72 -9.01 4.69 8.04
CA SER A 72 -10.16 4.66 7.13
C SER A 72 -10.48 3.26 6.60
N GLY A 73 -11.72 3.06 6.15
CA GLY A 73 -12.16 1.83 5.49
C GLY A 73 -11.27 1.47 4.28
N SER A 74 -10.84 2.46 3.51
CA SER A 74 -9.89 2.26 2.39
C SER A 74 -8.57 1.66 2.85
N THR A 75 -8.03 2.07 3.99
CA THR A 75 -6.78 1.50 4.54
C THR A 75 -6.99 0.05 4.96
N VAL A 76 -8.12 -0.27 5.59
CA VAL A 76 -8.44 -1.66 5.98
C VAL A 76 -8.62 -2.55 4.76
N ILE A 77 -9.15 -2.04 3.65
CA ILE A 77 -9.23 -2.77 2.36
C ILE A 77 -7.80 -3.11 1.86
N HIS A 78 -6.84 -2.22 2.02
CA HIS A 78 -5.44 -2.53 1.69
C HIS A 78 -4.83 -3.60 2.61
N TYR A 79 -5.14 -3.57 3.91
CA TYR A 79 -4.75 -4.66 4.82
C TYR A 79 -5.36 -5.99 4.40
N HIS A 80 -6.65 -6.00 4.03
CA HIS A 80 -7.29 -7.19 3.49
C HIS A 80 -6.55 -7.73 2.26
N ALA A 81 -6.21 -6.88 1.31
CA ALA A 81 -5.51 -7.30 0.09
C ALA A 81 -4.16 -7.99 0.40
N VAL A 82 -3.41 -7.48 1.37
CA VAL A 82 -2.13 -8.07 1.80
C VAL A 82 -2.34 -9.40 2.52
N ILE A 83 -3.26 -9.46 3.50
CA ILE A 83 -3.61 -10.70 4.24
C ILE A 83 -4.10 -11.77 3.28
N HIS A 84 -5.04 -11.42 2.40
CA HIS A 84 -5.61 -12.34 1.41
C HIS A 84 -4.53 -12.91 0.48
N LYS A 85 -3.61 -12.07 -0.01
CA LYS A 85 -2.50 -12.48 -0.87
C LYS A 85 -1.54 -13.43 -0.14
N ALA A 86 -1.21 -13.13 1.12
CA ALA A 86 -0.37 -14.00 1.95
C ALA A 86 -1.02 -15.36 2.17
N LEU A 87 -2.29 -15.39 2.54
CA LEU A 87 -3.03 -16.64 2.78
C LEU A 87 -3.28 -17.43 1.49
N LYS A 88 -3.52 -16.75 0.36
CA LYS A 88 -3.58 -17.41 -0.96
C LYS A 88 -2.26 -18.11 -1.31
N TYR A 89 -1.13 -17.51 -0.93
CA TYR A 89 0.17 -18.16 -1.08
C TYR A 89 0.31 -19.39 -0.15
N ALA A 90 -0.16 -19.31 1.10
CA ALA A 90 -0.17 -20.43 2.01
C ALA A 90 -1.00 -21.61 1.49
N VAL A 91 -2.13 -21.35 0.86
CA VAL A 91 -2.93 -22.38 0.16
C VAL A 91 -2.16 -22.98 -1.01
N LYS A 92 -1.50 -22.12 -1.82
CA LYS A 92 -0.72 -22.58 -3.00
C LYS A 92 0.43 -23.54 -2.65
N ILE A 93 0.99 -23.44 -1.45
CA ILE A 93 2.09 -24.28 -0.95
C ILE A 93 1.62 -25.30 0.09
N ASP A 94 0.33 -25.61 0.13
CA ASP A 94 -0.32 -26.65 0.95
C ASP A 94 -0.12 -26.50 2.47
N LEU A 95 0.13 -25.28 2.96
CA LEU A 95 0.19 -25.01 4.41
C LEU A 95 -1.20 -24.95 5.06
N ILE A 96 -2.20 -24.49 4.31
CA ILE A 96 -3.61 -24.48 4.71
C ILE A 96 -4.47 -24.91 3.52
N SER A 97 -5.62 -25.52 3.78
CA SER A 97 -6.50 -26.05 2.73
C SER A 97 -7.39 -24.98 2.10
N THR A 98 -7.73 -23.92 2.81
CA THR A 98 -8.61 -22.84 2.34
C THR A 98 -8.12 -21.51 2.86
N ASN A 99 -8.46 -20.43 2.11
CA ASN A 99 -8.12 -19.08 2.54
C ASN A 99 -9.24 -18.49 3.43
N PRO A 100 -9.02 -18.32 4.74
CA PRO A 100 -10.06 -17.75 5.60
C PRO A 100 -10.45 -16.31 5.25
N ALA A 101 -9.58 -15.57 4.57
CA ALA A 101 -9.89 -14.20 4.14
C ALA A 101 -10.94 -14.12 3.02
N ASP A 102 -11.25 -15.24 2.34
CA ASP A 102 -12.33 -15.29 1.33
C ASP A 102 -13.74 -15.11 1.95
N LYS A 103 -13.86 -15.46 3.25
CA LYS A 103 -15.13 -15.41 4.00
C LYS A 103 -15.30 -14.16 4.83
N VAL A 104 -14.40 -13.17 4.69
CA VAL A 104 -14.41 -11.95 5.49
C VAL A 104 -15.12 -10.83 4.75
N GLU A 105 -15.97 -10.11 5.47
CA GLU A 105 -16.61 -8.91 4.93
C GLU A 105 -15.65 -7.71 4.96
N ARG A 106 -15.45 -7.10 3.80
CA ARG A 106 -14.62 -5.91 3.65
C ARG A 106 -15.43 -4.66 4.06
N PRO A 107 -14.81 -3.69 4.76
CA PRO A 107 -15.48 -2.43 5.03
C PRO A 107 -15.83 -1.70 3.73
N LYS A 108 -16.87 -0.87 3.77
CA LYS A 108 -17.21 0.02 2.66
C LYS A 108 -16.11 1.06 2.50
N LYS A 109 -15.84 1.40 1.24
CA LYS A 109 -14.93 2.50 0.91
C LYS A 109 -15.67 3.81 1.16
N ASP A 110 -15.07 4.70 1.95
CA ASP A 110 -15.62 6.04 2.10
C ASP A 110 -15.63 6.76 0.75
N PRO A 111 -16.71 7.48 0.39
CA PRO A 111 -16.74 8.26 -0.83
C PRO A 111 -15.66 9.35 -0.74
N PHE A 112 -14.80 9.41 -1.74
CA PHE A 112 -13.82 10.46 -1.87
C PHE A 112 -14.45 11.63 -2.62
N ILE A 113 -14.59 12.76 -1.95
CA ILE A 113 -14.95 14.03 -2.58
C ILE A 113 -13.65 14.80 -2.78
N GLY A 114 -13.20 14.84 -4.04
CA GLY A 114 -12.00 15.62 -4.41
C GLY A 114 -12.25 17.10 -4.21
N SER A 115 -11.29 17.81 -3.63
CA SER A 115 -11.18 19.26 -3.71
C SER A 115 -10.09 19.65 -4.70
N PHE A 116 -10.27 20.77 -5.35
CA PHE A 116 -9.29 21.35 -6.27
C PHE A 116 -9.18 22.85 -5.98
N TYR A 117 -8.02 23.38 -6.26
CA TYR A 117 -7.75 24.81 -6.09
C TYR A 117 -8.45 25.62 -7.17
N ASP A 118 -9.04 26.76 -6.79
CA ASP A 118 -9.47 27.77 -7.74
C ASP A 118 -8.27 28.61 -8.26
N SER A 119 -8.53 29.53 -9.19
CA SER A 119 -7.46 30.33 -9.80
C SER A 119 -6.72 31.20 -8.79
N HIS A 120 -7.41 31.76 -7.79
CA HIS A 120 -6.79 32.58 -6.75
C HIS A 120 -5.96 31.74 -5.78
N GLU A 121 -6.44 30.57 -5.42
CA GLU A 121 -5.69 29.62 -4.58
C GLU A 121 -4.43 29.12 -5.31
N MET A 122 -4.53 28.89 -6.63
CA MET A 122 -3.38 28.52 -7.45
C MET A 122 -2.32 29.63 -7.53
N GLU A 123 -2.73 30.90 -7.70
CA GLU A 123 -1.80 32.04 -7.66
C GLU A 123 -1.06 32.12 -6.32
N ARG A 124 -1.76 31.94 -5.20
CA ARG A 124 -1.15 31.91 -3.87
C ARG A 124 -0.18 30.74 -3.71
N LEU A 125 -0.53 29.56 -4.23
CA LEU A 125 0.33 28.39 -4.21
C LEU A 125 1.62 28.64 -5.00
N PHE A 126 1.54 29.19 -6.21
CA PHE A 126 2.71 29.53 -7.01
C PHE A 126 3.59 30.59 -6.35
N ALA A 127 2.99 31.61 -5.77
CA ALA A 127 3.74 32.65 -5.04
C ALA A 127 4.49 32.04 -3.83
N ALA A 128 3.87 31.14 -3.08
CA ALA A 128 4.48 30.46 -1.95
C ALA A 128 5.57 29.45 -2.37
N ALA A 129 5.44 28.84 -3.55
CA ALA A 129 6.41 27.87 -4.07
C ALA A 129 7.64 28.52 -4.72
N LYS A 130 7.55 29.78 -5.10
CA LYS A 130 8.57 30.52 -5.86
C LYS A 130 9.93 30.51 -5.15
N GLY A 131 10.97 30.10 -5.88
CA GLY A 131 12.34 30.01 -5.36
C GLY A 131 12.59 28.78 -4.48
N THR A 132 11.60 27.92 -4.26
CA THR A 132 11.76 26.66 -3.53
C THR A 132 11.99 25.48 -4.48
N HIS A 133 12.47 24.35 -3.94
CA HIS A 133 12.61 23.11 -4.72
C HIS A 133 11.27 22.51 -5.18
N LEU A 134 10.14 23.02 -4.70
CA LEU A 134 8.79 22.60 -5.09
C LEU A 134 8.21 23.40 -6.26
N GLU A 135 8.82 24.52 -6.64
CA GLU A 135 8.30 25.41 -7.70
C GLU A 135 8.05 24.64 -9.01
N ILE A 136 9.08 23.98 -9.54
CA ILE A 136 8.97 23.22 -10.79
C ILE A 136 7.99 22.03 -10.68
N PRO A 137 8.07 21.16 -9.66
CA PRO A 137 7.08 20.09 -9.48
C PRO A 137 5.62 20.56 -9.41
N ILE A 138 5.35 21.65 -8.70
CA ILE A 138 4.00 22.22 -8.59
C ILE A 138 3.55 22.75 -9.95
N PHE A 139 4.42 23.46 -10.67
CA PHE A 139 4.13 23.96 -12.02
C PHE A 139 3.79 22.83 -12.99
N LEU A 140 4.62 21.78 -13.02
CA LEU A 140 4.40 20.61 -13.87
C LEU A 140 3.10 19.88 -13.52
N GLY A 141 2.78 19.75 -12.24
CA GLY A 141 1.51 19.18 -11.80
C GLY A 141 0.30 20.00 -12.19
N ALA A 142 0.38 21.33 -12.04
CA ALA A 142 -0.74 22.24 -12.30
C ALA A 142 -1.04 22.42 -13.79
N PHE A 143 -0.02 22.61 -14.62
CA PHE A 143 -0.22 22.93 -16.05
C PHE A 143 -0.24 21.70 -16.95
N TYR A 144 0.50 20.65 -16.59
CA TYR A 144 0.62 19.44 -17.42
C TYR A 144 -0.04 18.20 -16.80
N GLY A 145 -0.59 18.32 -15.60
CA GLY A 145 -1.25 17.21 -14.93
C GLY A 145 -0.32 16.05 -14.54
N LEU A 146 0.98 16.31 -14.40
CA LEU A 146 1.94 15.28 -14.02
C LEU A 146 1.67 14.76 -12.60
N ARG A 147 1.72 13.43 -12.46
CA ARG A 147 1.71 12.83 -11.13
C ARG A 147 2.99 13.17 -10.38
N ARG A 148 2.93 13.18 -9.06
CA ARG A 148 4.11 13.46 -8.21
C ARG A 148 5.34 12.64 -8.61
N SER A 149 5.18 11.35 -8.88
CA SER A 149 6.28 10.46 -9.28
C SER A 149 6.86 10.81 -10.66
N GLU A 150 6.03 11.27 -11.58
CA GLU A 150 6.43 11.71 -12.92
C GLU A 150 7.19 13.04 -12.85
N ALA A 151 6.67 14.00 -12.08
CA ALA A 151 7.32 15.30 -11.89
C ALA A 151 8.70 15.17 -11.20
N VAL A 152 8.78 14.37 -10.12
CA VAL A 152 10.03 14.18 -9.36
C VAL A 152 11.03 13.28 -10.09
N GLY A 153 10.55 12.34 -10.91
CA GLY A 153 11.37 11.43 -11.72
C GLY A 153 11.81 12.00 -13.06
N LEU A 154 11.37 13.21 -13.41
CA LEU A 154 11.69 13.82 -14.70
C LEU A 154 13.18 14.09 -14.84
N ARG A 155 13.76 13.71 -16.00
CA ARG A 155 15.17 13.92 -16.32
C ARG A 155 15.32 14.97 -17.42
N TRP A 156 16.42 15.67 -17.43
CA TRP A 156 16.74 16.62 -18.49
C TRP A 156 16.73 15.99 -19.90
N SER A 157 17.11 14.73 -20.00
CA SER A 157 17.06 13.96 -21.27
C SER A 157 15.63 13.68 -21.79
N ALA A 158 14.61 13.96 -21.01
CA ALA A 158 13.21 13.84 -21.39
C ALA A 158 12.62 15.14 -21.95
N ILE A 159 13.40 16.23 -21.95
CA ILE A 159 13.01 17.56 -22.45
C ILE A 159 13.71 17.79 -23.76
N ASP A 160 12.91 18.05 -24.80
CA ASP A 160 13.38 18.45 -26.12
C ASP A 160 13.10 19.96 -26.27
N PHE A 161 14.14 20.76 -26.19
CA PHE A 161 14.05 22.21 -26.27
C PHE A 161 13.89 22.71 -27.72
N GLU A 162 14.25 21.90 -28.72
CA GLU A 162 14.07 22.28 -30.12
C GLU A 162 12.61 22.17 -30.54
N ASN A 163 11.95 21.08 -30.12
CA ASN A 163 10.54 20.83 -30.43
C ASN A 163 9.57 21.26 -29.31
N ASN A 164 10.06 21.82 -28.23
CA ASN A 164 9.28 22.23 -27.04
C ASN A 164 8.42 21.08 -26.50
N THR A 165 8.97 19.87 -26.45
CA THR A 165 8.23 18.69 -25.98
C THR A 165 8.85 18.09 -24.72
N LEU A 166 8.01 17.44 -23.93
CA LEU A 166 8.37 16.74 -22.72
C LEU A 166 7.83 15.31 -22.78
N THR A 167 8.70 14.33 -22.66
CA THR A 167 8.33 12.91 -22.72
C THR A 167 8.30 12.31 -21.31
N ILE A 168 7.17 11.73 -20.94
CA ILE A 168 6.98 11.03 -19.65
C ILE A 168 7.05 9.53 -19.91
N ARG A 169 7.89 8.82 -19.13
CA ARG A 169 8.08 7.37 -19.25
C ARG A 169 7.88 6.70 -17.91
#